data_42172681f61ca2943028c5606f03ddf4
#
_entry.id   42172681f61ca2943028c5606f03ddf4
#
_cell.length_a   1.000
_cell.length_b   1.000
_cell.length_c   1.000
_cell.angle_alpha   90.00
_cell.angle_beta   90.00
_cell.angle_gamma   90.00
#
_symmetry.space_group_name_H-M   'P 1'
#
loop_
_entity.id
_entity.type
_entity.pdbx_description
1 polymer ?
#
loop_
_entity_poly.entity_id
_entity_poly.type
_entity_poly.pdbx_seq_one_letter_code
_entity_poly.pdbx_strand_id
1 'polypeptide(L)'
;METITTKFDNFGKLSISENRRYLMEGDKPFFWLGDTAWLMLLKLDEDEIYTYLRNRKGKGYNVIQTVLIQSPQDVESSLAPGRKDVTKSEYWNFVDQILDMAEQMGLYIGLLPAWGSLVKSNILNMETMRIYANFLGKRYQNRKNLIWILGGDVRGDVGYDVFCLEGEILKSYNPERIIAYHPFGRTSSSLWFHNEPWLDMNLFQSGHRRYDQASLGEWDDNAERETFFGEDNWKYVDRDLSYDIVKPTLDAEPSYEGIPQG
;
A
#
# COMPACT_ATOMS: atom_id res chain seq x y z
N MET A 1 -7.78 -25.61 -34.58
CA MET A 1 -7.62 -25.23 -33.17
C MET A 1 -6.49 -24.22 -33.12
N GLU A 2 -6.81 -22.94 -33.17
CA GLU A 2 -5.83 -21.88 -32.94
C GLU A 2 -5.48 -21.87 -31.45
N THR A 3 -4.22 -22.09 -31.18
CA THR A 3 -3.67 -21.97 -29.83
C THR A 3 -3.78 -20.50 -29.43
N ILE A 4 -4.70 -20.18 -28.53
CA ILE A 4 -4.76 -18.86 -27.90
C ILE A 4 -3.49 -18.75 -27.07
N THR A 5 -2.46 -18.18 -27.66
CA THR A 5 -1.27 -17.69 -26.94
C THR A 5 -1.77 -16.53 -26.07
N THR A 6 -1.92 -16.79 -24.80
CA THR A 6 -2.31 -15.80 -23.78
C THR A 6 -1.25 -14.70 -23.75
N LYS A 7 -1.66 -13.49 -24.14
CA LYS A 7 -0.88 -12.24 -24.15
C LYS A 7 -0.56 -11.73 -22.70
N PHE A 8 -0.16 -12.60 -21.79
CA PHE A 8 0.08 -12.25 -20.39
C PHE A 8 1.56 -12.04 -20.04
N ASP A 9 2.46 -12.06 -21.03
CA ASP A 9 3.89 -11.77 -20.83
C ASP A 9 4.25 -10.27 -20.72
N ASN A 10 3.27 -9.38 -20.68
CA ASN A 10 3.48 -7.93 -20.74
C ASN A 10 3.22 -7.18 -19.43
N PHE A 11 3.26 -7.83 -18.25
CA PHE A 11 3.43 -7.08 -17.02
C PHE A 11 4.86 -6.55 -17.00
N GLY A 12 5.02 -5.25 -17.25
CA GLY A 12 6.30 -4.59 -17.16
C GLY A 12 6.76 -4.60 -15.70
N LYS A 13 8.05 -4.83 -15.49
CA LYS A 13 8.64 -4.64 -14.18
C LYS A 13 8.56 -3.15 -13.84
N LEU A 14 8.02 -2.81 -12.66
CA LEU A 14 8.09 -1.45 -12.14
C LEU A 14 9.50 -1.15 -11.63
N SER A 15 9.98 0.04 -11.93
CA SER A 15 11.25 0.56 -11.47
C SER A 15 11.17 2.07 -11.24
N ILE A 16 12.20 2.63 -10.61
CA ILE A 16 12.33 4.08 -10.45
C ILE A 16 13.01 4.65 -11.69
N SER A 17 12.52 5.78 -12.22
CA SER A 17 13.13 6.50 -13.33
C SER A 17 14.57 6.93 -13.01
N GLU A 18 15.40 7.16 -14.03
CA GLU A 18 16.80 7.59 -13.88
C GLU A 18 16.93 8.87 -13.06
N ASN A 19 16.04 9.85 -13.29
CA ASN A 19 16.00 11.09 -12.51
C ASN A 19 15.28 10.95 -11.15
N ARG A 20 14.84 9.73 -10.80
CA ARG A 20 14.21 9.34 -9.53
C ARG A 20 12.90 10.08 -9.20
N ARG A 21 12.21 10.67 -10.17
CA ARG A 21 11.01 11.48 -9.93
C ARG A 21 9.68 10.75 -10.14
N TYR A 22 9.69 9.61 -10.84
CA TYR A 22 8.49 8.83 -11.17
C TYR A 22 8.82 7.35 -11.37
N LEU A 23 7.78 6.56 -11.50
CA LEU A 23 7.90 5.13 -11.77
C LEU A 23 7.97 4.87 -13.28
N MET A 24 8.65 3.78 -13.64
CA MET A 24 8.70 3.24 -14.99
C MET A 24 8.06 1.85 -15.00
N GLU A 25 7.38 1.49 -16.09
CA GLU A 25 7.00 0.13 -16.43
C GLU A 25 7.79 -0.29 -17.68
N GLY A 26 8.81 -1.11 -17.46
CA GLY A 26 9.80 -1.37 -18.51
C GLY A 26 10.53 -0.08 -18.92
N ASP A 27 10.38 0.32 -20.16
CA ASP A 27 10.98 1.53 -20.78
C ASP A 27 10.02 2.74 -20.83
N LYS A 28 8.81 2.62 -20.28
CA LYS A 28 7.78 3.66 -20.34
C LYS A 28 7.50 4.28 -18.98
N PRO A 29 7.27 5.60 -18.90
CA PRO A 29 6.76 6.22 -17.70
C PRO A 29 5.45 5.56 -17.24
N PHE A 30 5.36 5.23 -15.96
CA PHE A 30 4.18 4.66 -15.34
C PHE A 30 3.43 5.73 -14.57
N PHE A 31 2.23 6.06 -15.03
CA PHE A 31 1.32 6.94 -14.31
C PHE A 31 0.47 6.11 -13.36
N TRP A 32 0.70 6.24 -12.06
CA TRP A 32 -0.08 5.53 -11.04
C TRP A 32 -1.48 6.17 -10.94
N LEU A 33 -2.48 5.48 -11.46
CA LEU A 33 -3.88 5.78 -11.22
C LEU A 33 -4.45 4.69 -10.31
N GLY A 34 -4.43 4.96 -9.01
CA GLY A 34 -4.82 4.00 -7.98
C GLY A 34 -6.25 4.19 -7.49
N ASP A 35 -6.84 3.10 -7.02
CA ASP A 35 -8.06 3.10 -6.22
C ASP A 35 -7.83 2.34 -4.92
N THR A 36 -8.58 2.67 -3.88
CA THR A 36 -8.42 2.13 -2.55
C THR A 36 -9.58 1.21 -2.19
N ALA A 37 -9.28 -0.04 -1.89
CA ALA A 37 -10.24 -1.07 -1.50
C ALA A 37 -9.71 -1.84 -0.28
N TRP A 38 -9.49 -1.13 0.84
CA TRP A 38 -8.80 -1.66 2.01
C TRP A 38 -9.32 -3.03 2.45
N LEU A 39 -10.62 -3.22 2.54
CA LEU A 39 -11.23 -4.44 3.05
C LEU A 39 -11.60 -5.47 1.97
N MET A 40 -11.18 -5.28 0.73
CA MET A 40 -11.52 -6.14 -0.40
C MET A 40 -11.24 -7.62 -0.10
N LEU A 41 -10.01 -7.93 0.32
CA LEU A 41 -9.58 -9.30 0.61
C LEU A 41 -10.27 -9.91 1.85
N LEU A 42 -10.71 -9.08 2.78
CA LEU A 42 -11.28 -9.53 4.05
C LEU A 42 -12.79 -9.73 4.01
N LYS A 43 -13.50 -8.97 3.17
CA LYS A 43 -14.97 -8.92 3.17
C LYS A 43 -15.63 -9.43 1.91
N LEU A 44 -15.04 -9.23 0.74
CA LEU A 44 -15.66 -9.56 -0.53
C LEU A 44 -15.37 -11.00 -0.94
N ASP A 45 -16.28 -11.61 -1.68
CA ASP A 45 -16.07 -12.89 -2.35
C ASP A 45 -15.38 -12.69 -3.72
N GLU A 46 -15.09 -13.80 -4.39
CA GLU A 46 -14.36 -13.80 -5.66
C GLU A 46 -15.15 -13.09 -6.78
N ASP A 47 -16.46 -13.29 -6.86
CA ASP A 47 -17.32 -12.69 -7.89
C ASP A 47 -17.47 -11.18 -7.68
N GLU A 48 -17.60 -10.75 -6.43
CA GLU A 48 -17.64 -9.34 -6.05
C GLU A 48 -16.32 -8.64 -6.40
N ILE A 49 -15.17 -9.26 -6.07
CA ILE A 49 -13.85 -8.75 -6.41
C ILE A 49 -13.64 -8.71 -7.91
N TYR A 50 -14.03 -9.76 -8.64
CA TYR A 50 -13.96 -9.75 -10.11
C TYR A 50 -14.73 -8.58 -10.70
N THR A 51 -15.95 -8.35 -10.22
CA THR A 51 -16.79 -7.24 -10.67
C THR A 51 -16.15 -5.88 -10.39
N TYR A 52 -15.59 -5.71 -9.19
CA TYR A 52 -14.89 -4.49 -8.79
C TYR A 52 -13.65 -4.25 -9.65
N LEU A 53 -12.74 -5.22 -9.75
CA LEU A 53 -11.49 -5.08 -10.50
C LEU A 53 -11.76 -4.79 -11.98
N ARG A 54 -12.74 -5.49 -12.60
CA ARG A 54 -13.15 -5.25 -13.99
C ARG A 54 -13.69 -3.83 -14.18
N ASN A 55 -14.49 -3.33 -13.24
CA ASN A 55 -14.99 -1.95 -13.27
C ASN A 55 -13.84 -0.94 -13.20
N ARG A 56 -12.92 -1.11 -12.27
CA ARG A 56 -11.76 -0.21 -12.11
C ARG A 56 -10.86 -0.25 -13.35
N LYS A 57 -10.55 -1.42 -13.86
CA LYS A 57 -9.78 -1.57 -15.11
C LYS A 57 -10.46 -0.87 -16.27
N GLY A 58 -11.79 -1.03 -16.41
CA GLY A 58 -12.59 -0.36 -17.46
C GLY A 58 -12.58 1.17 -17.37
N LYS A 59 -12.37 1.72 -16.18
CA LYS A 59 -12.20 3.17 -15.92
C LYS A 59 -10.74 3.65 -16.07
N GLY A 60 -9.80 2.76 -16.39
CA GLY A 60 -8.39 3.11 -16.60
C GLY A 60 -7.51 3.02 -15.38
N TYR A 61 -8.01 2.58 -14.22
CA TYR A 61 -7.18 2.32 -13.05
C TYR A 61 -6.16 1.23 -13.34
N ASN A 62 -4.97 1.35 -12.76
CA ASN A 62 -3.88 0.41 -12.95
C ASN A 62 -3.27 -0.10 -11.63
N VAL A 63 -3.62 0.50 -10.50
CA VAL A 63 -3.22 0.03 -9.15
C VAL A 63 -4.46 -0.05 -8.26
N ILE A 64 -4.58 -1.14 -7.50
CA ILE A 64 -5.58 -1.28 -6.43
C ILE A 64 -4.85 -1.46 -5.11
N GLN A 65 -5.14 -0.59 -4.14
CA GLN A 65 -4.60 -0.69 -2.79
C GLN A 65 -5.53 -1.51 -1.90
N THR A 66 -4.99 -2.47 -1.18
CA THR A 66 -5.75 -3.33 -0.25
C THR A 66 -4.88 -3.84 0.88
N VAL A 67 -5.47 -4.33 1.96
CA VAL A 67 -4.76 -4.82 3.15
C VAL A 67 -5.01 -6.31 3.39
N LEU A 68 -3.98 -7.03 3.82
CA LEU A 68 -4.08 -8.43 4.21
C LEU A 68 -4.71 -8.60 5.59
N ILE A 69 -4.24 -7.84 6.58
CA ILE A 69 -4.74 -7.89 7.97
C ILE A 69 -5.02 -6.46 8.43
N GLN A 70 -6.28 -6.15 8.74
CA GLN A 70 -6.67 -4.77 9.05
C GLN A 70 -6.79 -4.49 10.55
N SER A 71 -7.14 -5.49 11.34
CA SER A 71 -7.43 -5.28 12.76
C SER A 71 -6.99 -6.45 13.64
N PRO A 72 -6.85 -6.25 14.98
CA PRO A 72 -6.60 -7.34 15.91
C PRO A 72 -7.59 -8.50 15.80
N GLN A 73 -8.85 -8.21 15.49
CA GLN A 73 -9.90 -9.23 15.34
C GLN A 73 -9.67 -10.14 14.14
N ASP A 74 -8.91 -9.73 13.14
CA ASP A 74 -8.56 -10.59 12.01
C ASP A 74 -7.51 -11.66 12.42
N VAL A 75 -6.74 -11.39 13.46
CA VAL A 75 -5.69 -12.28 14.00
C VAL A 75 -6.21 -13.15 15.14
N GLU A 76 -7.14 -12.62 15.93
CA GLU A 76 -7.79 -13.34 17.03
C GLU A 76 -8.96 -14.19 16.50
N SER A 77 -9.22 -15.31 17.10
CA SER A 77 -10.24 -16.28 16.66
C SER A 77 -11.70 -15.79 16.75
N SER A 78 -11.93 -14.57 17.22
CA SER A 78 -13.27 -13.94 17.26
C SER A 78 -13.44 -12.98 16.09
N LEU A 79 -13.67 -13.51 14.91
CA LEU A 79 -13.88 -12.73 13.70
C LEU A 79 -15.15 -11.88 13.78
N ALA A 80 -15.04 -10.63 13.34
CA ALA A 80 -16.20 -9.82 13.03
C ALA A 80 -17.05 -10.53 11.95
N PRO A 81 -18.40 -10.53 12.06
CA PRO A 81 -19.25 -11.17 11.07
C PRO A 81 -18.92 -10.75 9.64
N GLY A 82 -18.79 -11.72 8.73
CA GLY A 82 -18.51 -11.49 7.32
C GLY A 82 -17.05 -11.27 6.96
N ARG A 83 -16.10 -11.43 7.89
CA ARG A 83 -14.67 -11.40 7.58
C ARG A 83 -14.08 -12.79 7.39
N LYS A 84 -13.06 -12.88 6.53
CA LYS A 84 -12.28 -14.11 6.33
C LYS A 84 -11.28 -14.32 7.44
N ASP A 85 -11.05 -15.58 7.80
CA ASP A 85 -10.10 -15.98 8.85
C ASP A 85 -8.66 -16.04 8.29
N VAL A 86 -7.87 -15.04 8.59
CA VAL A 86 -6.47 -14.91 8.12
C VAL A 86 -5.53 -15.98 8.72
N THR A 87 -5.97 -16.72 9.74
CA THR A 87 -5.17 -17.81 10.32
C THR A 87 -5.26 -19.10 9.51
N LYS A 88 -6.18 -19.19 8.56
CA LYS A 88 -6.42 -20.37 7.74
C LYS A 88 -5.69 -20.31 6.41
N SER A 89 -5.26 -21.47 5.95
CA SER A 89 -4.62 -21.64 4.63
C SER A 89 -5.53 -21.24 3.47
N GLU A 90 -6.84 -21.42 3.62
CA GLU A 90 -7.86 -21.04 2.64
C GLU A 90 -7.85 -19.55 2.35
N TYR A 91 -7.62 -18.72 3.37
CA TYR A 91 -7.47 -17.28 3.18
C TYR A 91 -6.27 -16.95 2.26
N TRP A 92 -5.13 -17.55 2.51
CA TRP A 92 -3.92 -17.30 1.71
C TRP A 92 -4.03 -17.82 0.28
N ASN A 93 -4.72 -18.96 0.09
CA ASN A 93 -5.02 -19.47 -1.25
C ASN A 93 -5.99 -18.55 -2.00
N PHE A 94 -6.98 -18.00 -1.30
CA PHE A 94 -7.87 -16.98 -1.86
C PHE A 94 -7.10 -15.70 -2.25
N VAL A 95 -6.20 -15.21 -1.41
CA VAL A 95 -5.35 -14.05 -1.75
C VAL A 95 -4.55 -14.32 -3.02
N ASP A 96 -3.94 -15.52 -3.15
CA ASP A 96 -3.21 -15.91 -4.36
C ASP A 96 -4.09 -15.84 -5.61
N GLN A 97 -5.32 -16.37 -5.54
CA GLN A 97 -6.29 -16.33 -6.65
C GLN A 97 -6.64 -14.88 -7.05
N ILE A 98 -6.84 -14.00 -6.07
CA ILE A 98 -7.13 -12.59 -6.35
C ILE A 98 -5.94 -11.87 -6.97
N LEU A 99 -4.71 -12.16 -6.53
CA LEU A 99 -3.50 -11.61 -7.16
C LEU A 99 -3.34 -12.10 -8.60
N ASP A 100 -3.63 -13.38 -8.88
CA ASP A 100 -3.65 -13.94 -10.24
C ASP A 100 -4.73 -13.28 -11.11
N MET A 101 -5.93 -13.07 -10.57
CA MET A 101 -7.02 -12.38 -11.25
C MET A 101 -6.65 -10.94 -11.62
N ALA A 102 -6.07 -10.20 -10.69
CA ALA A 102 -5.58 -8.84 -10.93
C ALA A 102 -4.48 -8.80 -12.00
N GLU A 103 -3.53 -9.76 -11.95
CA GLU A 103 -2.46 -9.89 -12.96
C GLU A 103 -3.05 -10.14 -14.35
N GLN A 104 -4.02 -11.03 -14.48
CA GLN A 104 -4.71 -11.31 -15.73
C GLN A 104 -5.44 -10.09 -16.30
N MET A 105 -5.94 -9.20 -15.44
CA MET A 105 -6.57 -7.95 -15.84
C MET A 105 -5.57 -6.81 -16.12
N GLY A 106 -4.27 -7.03 -15.89
CA GLY A 106 -3.25 -5.99 -16.03
C GLY A 106 -3.34 -4.93 -14.93
N LEU A 107 -3.62 -5.35 -13.68
CA LEU A 107 -3.67 -4.50 -12.49
C LEU A 107 -2.54 -4.83 -11.53
N TYR A 108 -1.84 -3.82 -11.04
CA TYR A 108 -0.95 -3.95 -9.89
C TYR A 108 -1.77 -3.92 -8.60
N ILE A 109 -1.30 -4.63 -7.60
CA ILE A 109 -1.86 -4.58 -6.25
C ILE A 109 -0.85 -3.90 -5.32
N GLY A 110 -1.22 -2.73 -4.80
CA GLY A 110 -0.58 -2.10 -3.66
C GLY A 110 -1.03 -2.79 -2.40
N LEU A 111 -0.24 -3.75 -1.92
CA LEU A 111 -0.62 -4.66 -0.86
C LEU A 111 0.00 -4.24 0.47
N LEU A 112 -0.87 -3.88 1.44
CA LEU A 112 -0.44 -3.66 2.81
C LEU A 112 -0.37 -5.01 3.53
N PRO A 113 0.78 -5.39 4.10
CA PRO A 113 0.88 -6.59 4.91
C PRO A 113 -0.08 -6.56 6.10
N ALA A 114 -0.10 -5.44 6.80
CA ALA A 114 -0.98 -5.26 7.95
C ALA A 114 -1.25 -3.78 8.17
N TRP A 115 -2.40 -3.45 8.77
CA TRP A 115 -2.70 -2.08 9.17
C TRP A 115 -1.84 -1.65 10.36
N GLY A 116 -1.38 -0.42 10.36
CA GLY A 116 -0.44 0.10 11.37
C GLY A 116 -0.92 0.00 12.83
N SER A 117 -2.23 -0.10 13.06
CA SER A 117 -2.79 -0.32 14.38
C SER A 117 -2.31 -1.61 15.05
N LEU A 118 -1.92 -2.63 14.26
CA LEU A 118 -1.37 -3.89 14.81
C LEU A 118 0.04 -3.69 15.38
N VAL A 119 0.82 -2.80 14.78
CA VAL A 119 2.13 -2.38 15.32
C VAL A 119 1.93 -1.49 16.55
N LYS A 120 1.05 -0.49 16.46
CA LYS A 120 0.71 0.41 17.57
C LYS A 120 0.21 -0.34 18.81
N SER A 121 -0.54 -1.43 18.63
CA SER A 121 -1.04 -2.31 19.70
C SER A 121 -0.05 -3.40 20.15
N ASN A 122 1.16 -3.44 19.59
CA ASN A 122 2.20 -4.43 19.85
C ASN A 122 1.83 -5.88 19.53
N ILE A 123 0.80 -6.11 18.71
CA ILE A 123 0.48 -7.44 18.15
C ILE A 123 1.56 -7.83 17.14
N LEU A 124 1.91 -6.90 16.25
CA LEU A 124 3.09 -7.00 15.40
C LEU A 124 4.23 -6.23 16.05
N ASN A 125 5.11 -6.96 16.70
CA ASN A 125 6.35 -6.48 17.32
C ASN A 125 7.55 -7.07 16.55
N MET A 126 8.77 -6.81 16.99
CA MET A 126 9.99 -7.27 16.33
C MET A 126 10.05 -8.79 16.09
N GLU A 127 9.51 -9.58 16.99
CA GLU A 127 9.51 -11.05 16.88
C GLU A 127 8.43 -11.52 15.90
N THR A 128 7.18 -11.11 16.12
CA THR A 128 6.04 -11.53 15.29
C THR A 128 6.12 -10.97 13.87
N MET A 129 6.60 -9.72 13.71
CA MET A 129 6.84 -9.13 12.39
C MET A 129 7.92 -9.90 11.62
N ARG A 130 9.01 -10.32 12.28
CA ARG A 130 10.05 -11.13 11.64
C ARG A 130 9.48 -12.41 11.03
N ILE A 131 8.62 -13.10 11.77
CA ILE A 131 7.97 -14.33 11.29
C ILE A 131 7.04 -14.01 10.12
N TYR A 132 6.22 -12.99 10.26
CA TYR A 132 5.20 -12.61 9.27
C TYR A 132 5.81 -12.09 7.97
N ALA A 133 6.77 -11.18 8.06
CA ALA A 133 7.45 -10.64 6.88
C ALA A 133 8.22 -11.71 6.09
N ASN A 134 8.88 -12.67 6.79
CA ASN A 134 9.52 -13.81 6.12
C ASN A 134 8.50 -14.71 5.41
N PHE A 135 7.35 -14.96 6.02
CA PHE A 135 6.27 -15.71 5.36
C PHE A 135 5.80 -15.02 4.08
N LEU A 136 5.51 -13.71 4.15
CA LEU A 136 5.06 -12.93 3.00
C LEU A 136 6.13 -12.82 1.93
N GLY A 137 7.35 -12.50 2.32
CA GLY A 137 8.49 -12.38 1.41
C GLY A 137 8.68 -13.67 0.62
N LYS A 138 8.72 -14.82 1.30
CA LYS A 138 8.86 -16.13 0.67
C LYS A 138 7.69 -16.47 -0.25
N ARG A 139 6.44 -16.18 0.17
CA ARG A 139 5.24 -16.51 -0.60
C ARG A 139 5.14 -15.68 -1.88
N TYR A 140 5.45 -14.39 -1.80
CA TYR A 140 5.17 -13.44 -2.88
C TYR A 140 6.41 -12.93 -3.63
N GLN A 141 7.61 -13.47 -3.39
CA GLN A 141 8.85 -13.01 -4.02
C GLN A 141 8.80 -12.96 -5.56
N ASN A 142 8.08 -13.87 -6.18
CA ASN A 142 8.01 -14.02 -7.63
C ASN A 142 6.78 -13.34 -8.27
N ARG A 143 5.91 -12.70 -7.49
CA ARG A 143 4.73 -11.99 -8.02
C ARG A 143 5.17 -10.75 -8.80
N LYS A 144 4.70 -10.57 -10.02
CA LYS A 144 5.08 -9.43 -10.89
C LYS A 144 4.23 -8.19 -10.62
N ASN A 145 2.97 -8.37 -10.30
CA ASN A 145 1.96 -7.32 -10.13
C ASN A 145 1.80 -6.82 -8.70
N LEU A 146 2.82 -6.99 -7.86
CA LEU A 146 2.76 -6.63 -6.44
C LEU A 146 3.67 -5.44 -6.13
N ILE A 147 3.12 -4.47 -5.37
CA ILE A 147 3.84 -3.38 -4.73
C ILE A 147 3.59 -3.52 -3.23
N TRP A 148 4.64 -3.48 -2.41
CA TRP A 148 4.45 -3.46 -0.97
C TRP A 148 4.19 -2.04 -0.48
N ILE A 149 3.18 -1.89 0.37
CA ILE A 149 2.88 -0.63 1.05
C ILE A 149 2.84 -0.92 2.55
N LEU A 150 3.83 -0.49 3.29
CA LEU A 150 3.89 -0.69 4.74
C LEU A 150 3.08 0.37 5.47
N GLY A 151 2.84 0.22 6.76
CA GLY A 151 2.13 1.22 7.57
C GLY A 151 0.61 1.07 7.54
N GLY A 152 -0.11 2.15 7.26
CA GLY A 152 -1.59 2.24 7.31
C GLY A 152 -2.06 3.05 8.51
N ASP A 153 -2.38 4.33 8.29
CA ASP A 153 -2.89 5.32 9.25
C ASP A 153 -2.13 5.41 10.58
N VAL A 154 -0.82 5.24 10.52
CA VAL A 154 0.04 5.35 11.70
C VAL A 154 1.28 6.16 11.39
N ARG A 155 1.75 6.92 12.37
CA ARG A 155 3.02 7.62 12.31
C ARG A 155 4.17 6.62 12.27
N GLY A 156 5.19 6.90 11.44
CA GLY A 156 6.33 6.00 11.31
C GLY A 156 7.14 5.85 12.60
N ASP A 157 7.18 6.88 13.45
CA ASP A 157 7.90 6.87 14.73
C ASP A 157 7.27 5.95 15.80
N VAL A 158 5.98 5.64 15.68
CA VAL A 158 5.28 4.73 16.63
C VAL A 158 5.83 3.29 16.59
N GLY A 159 6.34 2.85 15.45
CA GLY A 159 6.86 1.50 15.26
C GLY A 159 8.04 1.46 14.30
N TYR A 160 8.91 2.46 14.34
CA TYR A 160 10.01 2.67 13.40
C TYR A 160 10.82 1.39 13.15
N ASP A 161 11.33 0.77 14.23
CA ASP A 161 12.17 -0.44 14.13
C ASP A 161 11.41 -1.62 13.53
N VAL A 162 10.11 -1.75 13.83
CA VAL A 162 9.27 -2.83 13.31
C VAL A 162 9.03 -2.66 11.81
N PHE A 163 8.75 -1.44 11.36
CA PHE A 163 8.57 -1.15 9.92
C PHE A 163 9.89 -1.24 9.15
N CYS A 164 11.01 -0.83 9.73
CA CYS A 164 12.33 -1.03 9.13
C CYS A 164 12.64 -2.51 8.97
N LEU A 165 12.42 -3.32 10.01
CA LEU A 165 12.59 -4.78 9.94
C LEU A 165 11.72 -5.41 8.84
N GLU A 166 10.45 -5.00 8.75
CA GLU A 166 9.51 -5.46 7.71
C GLU A 166 10.02 -5.14 6.32
N GLY A 167 10.38 -3.87 6.08
CA GLY A 167 10.89 -3.40 4.79
C GLY A 167 12.19 -4.12 4.38
N GLU A 168 13.14 -4.27 5.29
CA GLU A 168 14.41 -4.97 5.05
C GLU A 168 14.19 -6.43 4.68
N ILE A 169 13.33 -7.14 5.42
CA ILE A 169 13.01 -8.54 5.14
C ILE A 169 12.35 -8.67 3.76
N LEU A 170 11.34 -7.87 3.45
CA LEU A 170 10.65 -7.93 2.17
C LEU A 170 11.59 -7.61 1.00
N LYS A 171 12.50 -6.62 1.16
CA LYS A 171 13.55 -6.30 0.18
C LYS A 171 14.53 -7.46 -0.01
N SER A 172 14.87 -8.20 1.03
CA SER A 172 15.81 -9.33 0.93
C SER A 172 15.30 -10.46 0.03
N TYR A 173 13.97 -10.65 -0.04
CA TYR A 173 13.36 -11.64 -0.94
C TYR A 173 13.25 -11.18 -2.39
N ASN A 174 13.03 -9.89 -2.60
CA ASN A 174 13.01 -9.31 -3.94
C ASN A 174 13.51 -7.85 -3.89
N PRO A 175 14.83 -7.63 -4.10
CA PRO A 175 15.45 -6.30 -4.02
C PRO A 175 14.90 -5.27 -5.00
N GLU A 176 14.30 -5.74 -6.10
CA GLU A 176 13.77 -4.88 -7.16
C GLU A 176 12.30 -4.49 -6.98
N ARG A 177 11.63 -5.09 -5.98
CA ARG A 177 10.21 -4.79 -5.70
C ARG A 177 10.08 -3.40 -5.10
N ILE A 178 9.14 -2.61 -5.64
CA ILE A 178 8.80 -1.31 -5.07
C ILE A 178 8.19 -1.51 -3.69
N ILE A 179 8.74 -0.81 -2.71
CA ILE A 179 8.23 -0.71 -1.35
C ILE A 179 8.02 0.77 -1.01
N ALA A 180 6.83 1.07 -0.48
CA ALA A 180 6.44 2.37 0.01
C ALA A 180 5.91 2.27 1.45
N TYR A 181 5.60 3.40 2.07
CA TYR A 181 4.97 3.45 3.40
C TYR A 181 3.77 4.38 3.37
N HIS A 182 2.60 3.87 3.77
CA HIS A 182 1.36 4.63 3.90
C HIS A 182 1.30 5.29 5.28
N PRO A 183 1.46 6.61 5.36
CA PRO A 183 1.56 7.32 6.63
C PRO A 183 0.18 7.63 7.23
N PHE A 184 0.21 8.22 8.41
CA PHE A 184 -0.96 8.86 9.01
C PHE A 184 -1.41 10.08 8.20
N GLY A 185 -2.69 10.38 8.24
CA GLY A 185 -3.27 11.50 7.51
C GLY A 185 -2.58 12.84 7.74
N ARG A 186 -2.40 13.60 6.66
CA ARG A 186 -1.69 14.89 6.63
C ARG A 186 -0.21 14.79 6.98
N THR A 187 0.39 13.62 6.77
CA THR A 187 1.82 13.39 6.88
C THR A 187 2.38 12.75 5.62
N SER A 188 3.68 12.63 5.53
CA SER A 188 4.37 11.88 4.47
C SER A 188 5.33 10.87 5.09
N SER A 189 5.51 9.74 4.43
CA SER A 189 6.49 8.72 4.79
C SER A 189 7.91 9.28 4.86
N SER A 190 8.19 10.33 4.11
CA SER A 190 9.50 10.99 4.08
C SER A 190 9.93 11.55 5.43
N LEU A 191 8.99 11.87 6.32
CA LEU A 191 9.29 12.37 7.67
C LEU A 191 10.10 11.38 8.51
N TRP A 192 9.93 10.07 8.24
CA TRP A 192 10.56 9.03 9.05
C TRP A 192 11.49 8.13 8.25
N PHE A 193 11.08 7.75 7.03
CA PHE A 193 11.73 6.65 6.29
C PHE A 193 12.44 7.10 5.02
N HIS A 194 12.56 8.40 4.74
CA HIS A 194 13.14 8.87 3.47
C HIS A 194 14.53 8.30 3.20
N ASN A 195 15.35 8.20 4.22
CA ASN A 195 16.73 7.71 4.09
C ASN A 195 16.86 6.18 4.21
N GLU A 196 15.75 5.48 4.47
CA GLU A 196 15.78 4.04 4.60
C GLU A 196 16.02 3.37 3.24
N PRO A 197 16.99 2.42 3.16
CA PRO A 197 17.34 1.74 1.89
C PRO A 197 16.18 0.91 1.31
N TRP A 198 15.27 0.44 2.15
CA TRP A 198 14.13 -0.35 1.71
C TRP A 198 13.01 0.48 1.08
N LEU A 199 12.90 1.78 1.41
CA LEU A 199 11.87 2.66 0.88
C LEU A 199 12.25 3.15 -0.52
N ASP A 200 11.45 2.85 -1.53
CA ASP A 200 11.72 3.27 -2.92
C ASP A 200 11.02 4.58 -3.28
N MET A 201 9.84 4.83 -2.73
CA MET A 201 9.04 6.02 -2.99
C MET A 201 8.35 6.51 -1.74
N ASN A 202 8.11 7.83 -1.68
CA ASN A 202 7.34 8.44 -0.61
C ASN A 202 5.85 8.42 -0.93
N LEU A 203 5.05 8.22 0.10
CA LEU A 203 3.61 8.42 0.06
C LEU A 203 3.21 9.48 1.09
N PHE A 204 2.22 10.30 0.74
CA PHE A 204 1.52 11.16 1.69
C PHE A 204 0.03 10.87 1.64
N GLN A 205 -0.71 11.29 2.66
CA GLN A 205 -2.16 11.13 2.73
C GLN A 205 -2.80 12.50 2.86
N SER A 206 -3.51 12.96 1.83
CA SER A 206 -4.16 14.26 1.82
C SER A 206 -5.66 14.20 2.14
N GLY A 207 -6.26 13.03 2.02
CA GLY A 207 -7.71 12.82 2.06
C GLY A 207 -8.38 12.95 3.42
N HIS A 208 -9.68 12.73 3.42
CA HIS A 208 -10.59 12.70 4.55
C HIS A 208 -10.77 14.02 5.29
N ARG A 209 -10.38 15.17 4.68
CA ARG A 209 -10.43 16.46 5.36
C ARG A 209 -10.81 17.57 4.42
N ARG A 210 -11.54 18.52 4.97
CA ARG A 210 -11.80 19.76 4.26
C ARG A 210 -10.51 20.59 4.19
N TYR A 211 -10.37 21.37 3.13
CA TYR A 211 -9.21 22.26 2.91
C TYR A 211 -9.05 23.32 4.03
N ASP A 212 -10.14 23.70 4.71
CA ASP A 212 -10.18 24.70 5.78
C ASP A 212 -10.01 24.09 7.18
N GLN A 213 -9.85 22.78 7.30
CA GLN A 213 -9.76 22.09 8.58
C GLN A 213 -8.33 22.12 9.11
N ALA A 214 -8.13 22.87 10.19
CA ALA A 214 -6.80 23.06 10.81
C ALA A 214 -6.40 21.94 11.79
N SER A 215 -7.34 21.11 12.24
CA SER A 215 -7.11 20.04 13.22
C SER A 215 -8.01 18.85 12.96
N LEU A 216 -7.60 17.67 13.38
CA LEU A 216 -8.33 16.41 13.35
C LEU A 216 -9.11 16.14 14.64
N GLY A 217 -9.02 17.04 15.60
CA GLY A 217 -9.55 16.80 16.92
C GLY A 217 -8.83 15.62 17.60
N GLU A 218 -9.61 14.66 18.13
CA GLU A 218 -9.09 13.50 18.85
C GLU A 218 -8.24 12.55 17.99
N TRP A 219 -8.33 12.68 16.66
CA TRP A 219 -7.58 11.86 15.70
C TRP A 219 -6.27 12.51 15.25
N ASP A 220 -5.94 13.68 15.77
CA ASP A 220 -4.73 14.41 15.42
C ASP A 220 -3.52 13.88 16.21
N ASP A 221 -2.92 12.80 15.72
CA ASP A 221 -1.66 12.26 16.25
C ASP A 221 -0.44 13.09 15.83
N ASN A 222 -0.65 14.14 15.03
CA ASN A 222 0.44 14.92 14.49
C ASN A 222 0.77 16.13 15.36
N ALA A 223 1.49 15.87 16.45
CA ALA A 223 1.93 16.92 17.39
C ALA A 223 2.95 17.90 16.80
N GLU A 224 3.57 17.58 15.66
CA GLU A 224 4.76 18.29 15.17
C GLU A 224 4.51 19.28 14.03
N ARG A 225 3.28 19.57 13.69
CA ARG A 225 2.89 20.69 12.79
C ARG A 225 3.49 20.70 11.37
N GLU A 226 4.08 19.61 10.89
CA GLU A 226 4.54 19.51 9.49
C GLU A 226 3.43 19.05 8.54
N THR A 227 2.19 19.46 8.82
CA THR A 227 1.04 19.14 7.99
C THR A 227 0.77 20.25 7.01
N PHE A 228 0.48 19.86 5.78
CA PHE A 228 -0.06 20.74 4.76
C PHE A 228 -1.57 20.50 4.62
N PHE A 229 -2.33 21.53 4.29
CA PHE A 229 -3.78 21.47 4.22
C PHE A 229 -4.26 21.74 2.80
N GLY A 230 -5.33 21.04 2.40
CA GLY A 230 -6.12 21.32 1.23
C GLY A 230 -5.31 21.66 -0.02
N GLU A 231 -5.35 22.90 -0.43
CA GLU A 231 -4.63 23.44 -1.58
C GLU A 231 -3.10 23.36 -1.51
N ASP A 232 -2.55 23.06 -0.34
CA ASP A 232 -1.11 22.96 -0.10
C ASP A 232 -0.55 21.54 -0.34
N ASN A 233 -1.32 20.60 -0.86
CA ASN A 233 -0.87 19.22 -1.09
C ASN A 233 0.39 19.12 -1.97
N TRP A 234 0.60 20.05 -2.88
CA TRP A 234 1.81 20.14 -3.70
C TRP A 234 3.09 20.35 -2.86
N LYS A 235 2.97 20.90 -1.65
CA LYS A 235 4.11 21.13 -0.74
C LYS A 235 4.74 19.84 -0.23
N TYR A 236 3.97 18.73 -0.15
CA TYR A 236 4.55 17.42 0.16
C TYR A 236 5.56 17.01 -0.92
N VAL A 237 5.17 17.17 -2.18
CA VAL A 237 6.03 16.84 -3.32
C VAL A 237 7.26 17.77 -3.37
N ASP A 238 7.06 19.07 -3.17
CA ASP A 238 8.14 20.06 -3.18
C ASP A 238 9.18 19.78 -2.09
N ARG A 239 8.73 19.50 -0.88
CA ARG A 239 9.61 19.12 0.22
C ARG A 239 10.39 17.85 -0.12
N ASP A 240 9.71 16.81 -0.56
CA ASP A 240 10.33 15.51 -0.82
C ASP A 240 11.31 15.58 -2.00
N LEU A 241 11.08 16.47 -2.97
CA LEU A 241 12.03 16.75 -4.05
C LEU A 241 13.24 17.57 -3.61
N SER A 242 13.18 18.23 -2.45
CA SER A 242 14.29 19.03 -1.91
C SER A 242 15.34 18.19 -1.16
N TYR A 243 15.07 16.91 -0.90
CA TYR A 243 16.04 16.03 -0.27
C TYR A 243 17.19 15.66 -1.21
N ASP A 244 18.38 15.40 -0.66
CA ASP A 244 19.58 15.03 -1.44
C ASP A 244 19.35 13.77 -2.30
N ILE A 245 18.64 12.77 -1.74
CA ILE A 245 18.23 11.58 -2.47
C ILE A 245 16.78 11.75 -2.89
N VAL A 246 16.53 12.07 -4.15
CA VAL A 246 15.17 12.19 -4.67
C VAL A 246 14.49 10.81 -4.71
N LYS A 247 13.25 10.75 -4.24
CA LYS A 247 12.35 9.58 -4.39
C LYS A 247 11.03 10.06 -5.00
N PRO A 248 10.36 9.25 -5.85
CA PRO A 248 9.02 9.59 -6.32
C PRO A 248 8.10 9.81 -5.12
N THR A 249 7.20 10.78 -5.24
CA THR A 249 6.24 11.12 -4.17
C THR A 249 4.85 11.11 -4.75
N LEU A 250 3.92 10.42 -4.06
CA LEU A 250 2.56 10.19 -4.51
C LEU A 250 1.56 10.42 -3.36
N ASP A 251 0.38 10.96 -3.68
CA ASP A 251 -0.77 10.95 -2.77
C ASP A 251 -1.40 9.55 -2.77
N ALA A 252 -1.28 8.85 -1.66
CA ALA A 252 -1.72 7.48 -1.54
C ALA A 252 -3.19 7.34 -1.14
N GLU A 253 -3.76 8.39 -0.55
CA GLU A 253 -5.15 8.37 -0.10
C GLU A 253 -5.76 9.78 -0.18
N PRO A 254 -6.13 10.22 -1.39
CA PRO A 254 -6.92 11.43 -1.59
C PRO A 254 -8.38 11.21 -1.18
N SER A 255 -9.26 12.14 -1.53
CA SER A 255 -10.69 12.02 -1.27
C SER A 255 -11.31 10.82 -1.95
N TYR A 256 -12.16 10.07 -1.23
CA TYR A 256 -12.88 8.93 -1.78
C TYR A 256 -14.06 9.36 -2.65
N GLU A 257 -14.33 8.57 -3.70
CA GLU A 257 -15.47 8.74 -4.60
C GLU A 257 -16.79 8.50 -3.84
N GLY A 258 -17.69 9.47 -3.88
CA GLY A 258 -19.05 9.35 -3.31
C GLY A 258 -19.15 9.39 -1.79
N ILE A 259 -18.08 9.66 -1.09
CA ILE A 259 -18.10 9.86 0.37
C ILE A 259 -18.00 11.35 0.67
N PRO A 260 -18.94 11.92 1.45
CA PRO A 260 -18.83 13.31 1.91
C PRO A 260 -17.54 13.50 2.71
N GLN A 261 -16.80 14.52 2.37
CA GLN A 261 -15.60 14.89 3.12
C GLN A 261 -15.97 15.81 4.28
N GLY A 262 -15.72 15.36 5.49
CA GLY A 262 -15.69 16.00 6.79
C GLY A 262 -16.70 17.07 7.13
#